data_88112991aa87e8f994038982cb6599a2
#
_entry.id   88112991aa87e8f994038982cb6599a2
#
_cell.length_a   1.000
_cell.length_b   1.000
_cell.length_c   1.000
_cell.angle_alpha   90.00
_cell.angle_beta   90.00
_cell.angle_gamma   90.00
#
_symmetry.space_group_name_H-M   'P 1'
#
loop_
_entity.id
_entity.type
_entity.pdbx_description
1 polymer ?
#
loop_
_entity_poly.entity_id
_entity_poly.type
_entity_poly.pdbx_seq_one_letter_code
_entity_poly.pdbx_strand_id
1 'polypeptide(L)'
;MILGEKYINRKIIAKQIIACSMFIILLFGSFFVGHIFTIRKIGETSFTESKTIEVPVNWENPYKGLIKDEITFYIIEVCKSLKLNPNLPIAILLQENSKQDPYAVNINNNGTTDNGLFQINSAYLLYFANLYWPFNKYNADMSFDWSNWQHNSWVAIHLINDLYKDFDGNIEKTIMAYNAGASAVISGNIPKITLDYRDKVLNNYTLLSSL
;
A
#
# COMPACT_ATOMS: atom_id res chain seq x y z
N MET A 1 -40.00 -41.42 -11.67
CA MET A 1 -39.09 -40.93 -12.73
C MET A 1 -38.73 -39.45 -12.62
N ILE A 2 -39.09 -38.73 -11.55
CA ILE A 2 -38.88 -37.27 -11.37
C ILE A 2 -37.71 -36.95 -10.40
N LEU A 3 -37.24 -37.91 -9.62
CA LEU A 3 -36.13 -37.69 -8.64
C LEU A 3 -34.71 -37.77 -9.25
N GLY A 4 -34.56 -38.48 -10.38
CA GLY A 4 -33.25 -38.63 -11.05
C GLY A 4 -32.81 -37.36 -11.78
N GLU A 5 -33.71 -36.66 -12.45
CA GLU A 5 -33.37 -35.44 -13.21
C GLU A 5 -32.97 -34.27 -12.30
N LYS A 6 -33.60 -34.13 -11.12
CA LYS A 6 -33.23 -33.09 -10.16
C LYS A 6 -31.82 -33.30 -9.56
N TYR A 7 -31.38 -34.55 -9.42
CA TYR A 7 -30.07 -34.88 -8.88
C TYR A 7 -28.94 -34.68 -9.92
N ILE A 8 -29.24 -35.02 -11.19
CA ILE A 8 -28.29 -34.82 -12.32
C ILE A 8 -28.10 -33.33 -12.57
N ASN A 9 -29.15 -32.50 -12.52
CA ASN A 9 -29.02 -31.06 -12.69
C ASN A 9 -28.19 -30.38 -11.59
N ARG A 10 -28.33 -30.82 -10.33
CA ARG A 10 -27.51 -30.29 -9.22
C ARG A 10 -26.04 -30.62 -9.35
N LYS A 11 -25.67 -31.82 -9.84
CA LYS A 11 -24.27 -32.18 -10.10
C LYS A 11 -23.65 -31.42 -11.28
N ILE A 12 -24.43 -31.13 -12.31
CA ILE A 12 -23.98 -30.34 -13.47
C ILE A 12 -23.77 -28.88 -13.06
N ILE A 13 -24.71 -28.30 -12.30
CA ILE A 13 -24.59 -26.93 -11.77
C ILE A 13 -23.39 -26.81 -10.82
N ALA A 14 -23.19 -27.79 -9.92
CA ALA A 14 -22.03 -27.79 -9.02
C ALA A 14 -20.70 -27.90 -9.78
N LYS A 15 -20.62 -28.70 -10.84
CA LYS A 15 -19.43 -28.79 -11.69
C LYS A 15 -19.18 -27.50 -12.50
N GLN A 16 -20.24 -26.82 -12.95
CA GLN A 16 -20.11 -25.54 -13.63
C GLN A 16 -19.68 -24.42 -12.68
N ILE A 17 -20.18 -24.40 -11.45
CA ILE A 17 -19.75 -23.44 -10.42
C ILE A 17 -18.28 -23.66 -10.05
N ILE A 18 -17.86 -24.93 -9.90
CA ILE A 18 -16.45 -25.24 -9.61
C ILE A 18 -15.54 -24.89 -10.81
N ALA A 19 -15.98 -25.15 -12.04
CA ALA A 19 -15.24 -24.77 -13.23
C ALA A 19 -15.12 -23.25 -13.40
N CYS A 20 -16.21 -22.51 -13.13
CA CYS A 20 -16.18 -21.03 -13.14
C CYS A 20 -15.31 -20.46 -12.02
N SER A 21 -15.33 -21.03 -10.81
CA SER A 21 -14.48 -20.57 -9.72
C SER A 21 -12.99 -20.89 -9.99
N MET A 22 -12.67 -22.04 -10.57
CA MET A 22 -11.29 -22.36 -11.01
C MET A 22 -10.85 -21.47 -12.18
N PHE A 23 -11.75 -21.11 -13.10
CA PHE A 23 -11.46 -20.20 -14.21
C PHE A 23 -11.22 -18.77 -13.73
N ILE A 24 -11.97 -18.32 -12.73
CA ILE A 24 -11.77 -17.03 -12.05
C ILE A 24 -10.43 -17.04 -11.31
N ILE A 25 -10.08 -18.11 -10.59
CA ILE A 25 -8.78 -18.26 -9.91
C ILE A 25 -7.64 -18.29 -10.94
N LEU A 26 -7.81 -18.93 -12.12
CA LEU A 26 -6.82 -18.94 -13.19
C LEU A 26 -6.69 -17.59 -13.90
N LEU A 27 -7.78 -16.85 -14.09
CA LEU A 27 -7.73 -15.50 -14.66
C LEU A 27 -7.10 -14.48 -13.68
N PHE A 28 -7.43 -14.56 -12.39
CA PHE A 28 -6.78 -13.72 -11.38
C PHE A 28 -5.36 -14.20 -11.04
N GLY A 29 -5.11 -15.51 -11.08
CA GLY A 29 -3.78 -16.09 -10.88
C GLY A 29 -2.81 -15.77 -12.03
N SER A 30 -3.24 -15.75 -13.28
CA SER A 30 -2.38 -15.40 -14.42
C SER A 30 -2.05 -13.91 -14.49
N PHE A 31 -2.96 -13.02 -14.03
CA PHE A 31 -2.65 -11.60 -13.87
C PHE A 31 -1.65 -11.35 -12.74
N PHE A 32 -1.75 -12.13 -11.64
CA PHE A 32 -0.79 -12.08 -10.53
C PHE A 32 0.56 -12.70 -10.88
N VAL A 33 0.61 -13.79 -11.65
CA VAL A 33 1.86 -14.49 -12.03
C VAL A 33 2.63 -13.70 -13.09
N GLY A 34 1.97 -12.96 -13.97
CA GLY A 34 2.64 -12.10 -14.96
C GLY A 34 3.43 -10.94 -14.31
N HIS A 35 3.00 -10.45 -13.16
CA HIS A 35 3.70 -9.37 -12.41
C HIS A 35 4.76 -9.89 -11.44
N ILE A 36 4.67 -11.15 -11.00
CA ILE A 36 5.63 -11.75 -10.05
C ILE A 36 6.98 -12.08 -10.72
N PHE A 37 7.07 -12.21 -12.05
CA PHE A 37 8.33 -12.60 -12.71
C PHE A 37 9.24 -11.45 -13.15
N THR A 38 8.88 -10.21 -12.88
CA THR A 38 9.85 -9.12 -12.89
C THR A 38 10.28 -8.80 -11.46
N ILE A 39 10.85 -9.78 -10.75
CA ILE A 39 11.75 -9.47 -9.64
C ILE A 39 12.96 -8.79 -10.26
N ARG A 40 12.84 -7.48 -10.49
CA ARG A 40 14.03 -6.65 -10.63
C ARG A 40 14.83 -6.85 -9.37
N LYS A 41 16.04 -7.39 -9.51
CA LYS A 41 17.12 -7.19 -8.56
C LYS A 41 17.06 -5.73 -8.13
N ILE A 42 16.44 -5.47 -6.99
CA ILE A 42 16.57 -4.20 -6.29
C ILE A 42 18.06 -4.14 -6.02
N GLY A 43 18.73 -3.18 -6.65
CA GLY A 43 20.16 -3.00 -6.45
C GLY A 43 20.44 -3.03 -4.96
N GLU A 44 21.43 -3.81 -4.58
CA GLU A 44 21.99 -3.87 -3.24
C GLU A 44 22.47 -2.47 -2.83
N THR A 45 21.53 -1.62 -2.43
CA THR A 45 21.86 -0.51 -1.56
C THR A 45 22.04 -1.17 -0.20
N SER A 46 23.28 -1.27 0.23
CA SER A 46 23.69 -1.76 1.54
C SER A 46 23.01 -0.93 2.64
N PHE A 47 21.78 -1.29 2.99
CA PHE A 47 21.18 -0.90 4.26
C PHE A 47 21.75 -1.85 5.32
N THR A 48 22.96 -1.53 5.75
CA THR A 48 23.57 -2.12 6.95
C THR A 48 22.89 -1.50 8.13
N GLU A 49 22.27 -2.35 8.96
CA GLU A 49 21.75 -2.10 10.30
C GLU A 49 20.64 -1.03 10.42
N SER A 50 19.70 -1.24 11.32
CA SER A 50 18.71 -0.26 11.78
C SER A 50 19.42 0.96 12.41
N LYS A 51 20.10 1.72 11.57
CA LYS A 51 20.67 2.99 11.95
C LYS A 51 19.48 3.91 12.14
N THR A 52 19.22 4.28 13.40
CA THR A 52 18.35 5.40 13.69
C THR A 52 18.75 6.52 12.74
N ILE A 53 17.88 6.88 11.80
CA ILE A 53 18.18 7.96 10.86
C ILE A 53 18.12 9.23 11.71
N GLU A 54 19.31 9.75 12.07
CA GLU A 54 19.43 11.00 12.79
C GLU A 54 19.24 12.16 11.81
N VAL A 55 18.34 13.06 12.17
CA VAL A 55 18.14 14.30 11.42
C VAL A 55 19.41 15.15 11.55
N PRO A 56 20.05 15.57 10.45
CA PRO A 56 21.24 16.40 10.52
C PRO A 56 20.99 17.72 11.25
N VAL A 57 21.97 18.19 12.04
CA VAL A 57 21.84 19.40 12.88
C VAL A 57 21.43 20.65 12.08
N ASN A 58 21.81 20.74 10.82
CA ASN A 58 21.49 21.88 9.94
C ASN A 58 20.40 21.57 8.93
N TRP A 59 19.61 20.49 9.14
CA TRP A 59 18.52 20.17 8.23
C TRP A 59 17.30 21.02 8.53
N GLU A 60 16.75 21.63 7.50
CA GLU A 60 15.51 22.40 7.60
C GLU A 60 14.37 21.56 7.02
N ASN A 61 13.31 21.37 7.82
CA ASN A 61 12.11 20.68 7.40
C ASN A 61 11.33 21.55 6.40
N PRO A 62 11.21 21.14 5.12
CA PRO A 62 10.43 21.90 4.14
C PRO A 62 8.93 21.93 4.48
N TYR A 63 8.45 21.02 5.33
CA TYR A 63 7.04 20.92 5.77
C TYR A 63 6.88 21.24 7.26
N LYS A 64 7.70 22.16 7.77
CA LYS A 64 7.74 22.54 9.18
C LYS A 64 6.36 22.96 9.69
N GLY A 65 5.96 22.39 10.81
CA GLY A 65 4.65 22.61 11.43
C GLY A 65 3.52 21.74 10.89
N LEU A 66 3.73 21.01 9.78
CA LEU A 66 2.76 20.05 9.25
C LEU A 66 3.12 18.62 9.65
N ILE A 67 4.40 18.26 9.59
CA ILE A 67 4.90 16.92 9.89
C ILE A 67 6.14 17.03 10.80
N LYS A 68 6.29 16.07 11.71
CA LYS A 68 7.45 15.95 12.59
C LYS A 68 8.74 15.82 11.79
N ASP A 69 9.81 16.44 12.28
CA ASP A 69 11.08 16.53 11.56
C ASP A 69 11.66 15.15 11.23
N GLU A 70 11.66 14.23 12.19
CA GLU A 70 12.19 12.88 12.00
C GLU A 70 11.41 12.07 10.97
N ILE A 71 10.07 12.22 10.93
CA ILE A 71 9.20 11.54 9.97
C ILE A 71 9.43 12.12 8.58
N THR A 72 9.46 13.44 8.47
CA THR A 72 9.70 14.14 7.20
C THR A 72 11.04 13.76 6.59
N PHE A 73 12.11 13.82 7.38
CA PHE A 73 13.44 13.49 6.93
C PHE A 73 13.50 12.05 6.41
N TYR A 74 12.93 11.09 7.16
CA TYR A 74 12.88 9.69 6.76
C TYR A 74 12.14 9.50 5.43
N ILE A 75 10.93 10.08 5.28
CA ILE A 75 10.14 9.97 4.05
C ILE A 75 10.92 10.53 2.86
N ILE A 76 11.56 11.69 3.01
CA ILE A 76 12.37 12.30 1.94
C ILE A 76 13.50 11.38 1.51
N GLU A 77 14.27 10.80 2.44
CA GLU A 77 15.37 9.91 2.12
C GLU A 77 14.92 8.61 1.43
N VAL A 78 13.82 8.01 1.88
CA VAL A 78 13.24 6.84 1.19
C VAL A 78 12.77 7.23 -0.22
N CYS A 79 12.05 8.33 -0.37
CA CYS A 79 11.56 8.82 -1.66
C CYS A 79 12.69 9.14 -2.64
N LYS A 80 13.78 9.73 -2.14
CA LYS A 80 14.98 10.02 -2.93
C LYS A 80 15.59 8.75 -3.52
N SER A 81 15.68 7.66 -2.74
CA SER A 81 16.16 6.37 -3.23
C SER A 81 15.28 5.77 -4.34
N LEU A 82 13.98 6.04 -4.29
CA LEU A 82 12.98 5.56 -5.24
C LEU A 82 12.73 6.52 -6.42
N LYS A 83 13.30 7.74 -6.39
CA LYS A 83 13.01 8.84 -7.33
C LYS A 83 11.53 9.22 -7.34
N LEU A 84 10.87 9.12 -6.18
CA LEU A 84 9.47 9.50 -5.97
C LEU A 84 9.41 10.91 -5.39
N ASN A 85 8.43 11.72 -5.82
CA ASN A 85 8.19 13.02 -5.20
C ASN A 85 7.65 12.82 -3.77
N PRO A 86 8.32 13.33 -2.72
CA PRO A 86 7.92 13.13 -1.32
C PRO A 86 6.56 13.76 -0.98
N ASN A 87 6.10 14.75 -1.75
CA ASN A 87 4.78 15.36 -1.55
C ASN A 87 3.64 14.33 -1.63
N LEU A 88 3.78 13.29 -2.46
CA LEU A 88 2.73 12.29 -2.64
C LEU A 88 2.53 11.42 -1.39
N PRO A 89 3.54 10.71 -0.86
CA PRO A 89 3.36 9.94 0.38
C PRO A 89 3.06 10.86 1.58
N ILE A 90 3.60 12.08 1.65
CA ILE A 90 3.29 13.01 2.71
C ILE A 90 1.82 13.47 2.65
N ALA A 91 1.27 13.75 1.47
CA ALA A 91 -0.15 14.09 1.30
C ALA A 91 -1.07 12.95 1.75
N ILE A 92 -0.70 11.70 1.43
CA ILE A 92 -1.41 10.51 1.88
C ILE A 92 -1.32 10.39 3.41
N LEU A 93 -0.13 10.51 4.00
CA LEU A 93 0.07 10.47 5.44
C LEU A 93 -0.82 11.48 6.18
N LEU A 94 -0.88 12.73 5.70
CA LEU A 94 -1.71 13.77 6.32
C LEU A 94 -3.20 13.42 6.29
N GLN A 95 -3.66 12.71 5.26
CA GLN A 95 -5.04 12.23 5.18
C GLN A 95 -5.29 11.02 6.07
N GLU A 96 -4.36 10.08 6.13
CA GLU A 96 -4.49 8.84 6.90
C GLU A 96 -4.35 9.09 8.41
N ASN A 97 -3.37 9.93 8.78
CA ASN A 97 -3.00 10.10 10.17
C ASN A 97 -2.39 11.48 10.44
N SER A 98 -3.22 12.50 10.42
CA SER A 98 -2.78 13.89 10.64
C SER A 98 -2.11 14.12 12.01
N LYS A 99 -2.40 13.27 13.00
CA LYS A 99 -1.75 13.32 14.34
C LYS A 99 -0.37 12.67 14.36
N GLN A 100 -0.03 11.92 13.31
CA GLN A 100 1.23 11.18 13.19
C GLN A 100 1.47 10.24 14.38
N ASP A 101 0.41 9.57 14.80
CA ASP A 101 0.45 8.55 15.86
C ASP A 101 0.83 7.18 15.27
N PRO A 102 2.00 6.60 15.59
CA PRO A 102 2.41 5.32 15.07
C PRO A 102 1.55 4.14 15.58
N TYR A 103 0.83 4.34 16.65
CA TYR A 103 -0.05 3.32 17.26
C TYR A 103 -1.50 3.45 16.84
N ALA A 104 -1.80 4.33 15.88
CA ALA A 104 -3.17 4.50 15.40
C ALA A 104 -3.73 3.21 14.79
N VAL A 105 -4.93 2.83 15.22
CA VAL A 105 -5.68 1.67 14.72
C VAL A 105 -7.11 2.10 14.46
N ASN A 106 -7.57 1.94 13.22
CA ASN A 106 -8.97 2.13 12.86
C ASN A 106 -9.61 0.78 12.57
N ILE A 107 -10.76 0.51 13.16
CA ILE A 107 -11.51 -0.75 12.99
C ILE A 107 -12.53 -0.55 11.85
N ASN A 108 -12.44 -1.41 10.84
CA ASN A 108 -13.34 -1.40 9.69
C ASN A 108 -14.58 -2.26 9.93
N ASN A 109 -15.69 -1.94 9.25
CA ASN A 109 -16.95 -2.68 9.37
C ASN A 109 -16.85 -4.16 8.95
N ASN A 110 -15.85 -4.53 8.15
CA ASN A 110 -15.58 -5.90 7.73
C ASN A 110 -14.67 -6.68 8.69
N GLY A 111 -14.32 -6.11 9.85
CA GLY A 111 -13.49 -6.73 10.87
C GLY A 111 -11.98 -6.61 10.62
N THR A 112 -11.55 -5.96 9.54
CA THR A 112 -10.14 -5.62 9.35
C THR A 112 -9.79 -4.35 10.13
N THR A 113 -8.49 -4.09 10.30
CA THR A 113 -7.99 -2.85 10.90
C THR A 113 -7.03 -2.15 9.95
N ASP A 114 -7.00 -0.82 10.00
CA ASP A 114 -5.96 -0.03 9.35
C ASP A 114 -4.98 0.44 10.42
N ASN A 115 -3.68 0.22 10.20
CA ASN A 115 -2.69 0.23 11.27
C ASN A 115 -1.52 1.16 10.98
N GLY A 116 -1.09 1.85 12.03
CA GLY A 116 0.14 2.62 12.07
C GLY A 116 0.06 3.96 11.36
N LEU A 117 1.24 4.49 11.04
CA LEU A 117 1.38 5.85 10.53
C LEU A 117 0.65 6.06 9.19
N PHE A 118 0.73 5.10 8.29
CA PHE A 118 0.12 5.13 6.96
C PHE A 118 -1.17 4.31 6.85
N GLN A 119 -1.74 3.84 7.96
CA GLN A 119 -3.01 3.12 8.02
C GLN A 119 -3.08 1.94 7.05
N ILE A 120 -2.06 1.08 7.07
CA ILE A 120 -2.01 -0.12 6.23
C ILE A 120 -3.02 -1.15 6.73
N ASN A 121 -3.88 -1.64 5.82
CA ASN A 121 -4.94 -2.58 6.18
C ASN A 121 -4.38 -3.96 6.60
N SER A 122 -4.88 -4.49 7.72
CA SER A 122 -4.41 -5.74 8.33
C SER A 122 -4.56 -6.97 7.43
N ALA A 123 -5.54 -6.97 6.51
CA ALA A 123 -5.71 -8.06 5.55
C ALA A 123 -4.53 -8.21 4.57
N TYR A 124 -3.80 -7.13 4.33
CA TYR A 124 -2.68 -7.07 3.38
C TYR A 124 -1.34 -6.78 4.03
N LEU A 125 -1.32 -6.47 5.33
CA LEU A 125 -0.14 -6.01 6.05
C LEU A 125 1.04 -6.97 5.92
N LEU A 126 0.82 -8.28 6.18
CA LEU A 126 1.87 -9.30 6.05
C LEU A 126 2.31 -9.50 4.60
N TYR A 127 1.39 -9.40 3.64
CA TYR A 127 1.72 -9.50 2.22
C TYR A 127 2.66 -8.36 1.81
N PHE A 128 2.31 -7.12 2.13
CA PHE A 128 3.15 -5.96 1.80
C PHE A 128 4.46 -5.94 2.59
N ALA A 129 4.44 -6.37 3.86
CA ALA A 129 5.67 -6.53 4.63
C ALA A 129 6.62 -7.55 4.00
N ASN A 130 6.11 -8.71 3.55
CA ASN A 130 6.93 -9.70 2.87
C ASN A 130 7.46 -9.22 1.52
N LEU A 131 6.72 -8.36 0.83
CA LEU A 131 7.09 -7.82 -0.47
C LEU A 131 8.15 -6.71 -0.36
N TYR A 132 7.97 -5.80 0.58
CA TYR A 132 8.74 -4.56 0.65
C TYR A 132 9.72 -4.48 1.81
N TRP A 133 9.50 -5.21 2.92
CA TRP A 133 10.40 -5.13 4.07
C TRP A 133 11.66 -5.96 3.83
N PRO A 134 12.83 -5.32 3.69
CA PRO A 134 14.03 -6.02 3.19
C PRO A 134 14.59 -7.05 4.16
N PHE A 135 14.24 -6.96 5.44
CA PHE A 135 14.85 -7.77 6.49
C PHE A 135 14.11 -9.08 6.80
N ASN A 136 12.88 -9.26 6.32
CA ASN A 136 12.11 -10.50 6.55
C ASN A 136 12.80 -11.78 6.03
N LYS A 137 13.69 -11.66 5.03
CA LYS A 137 14.33 -12.83 4.40
C LYS A 137 15.60 -13.29 5.09
N TYR A 138 16.26 -12.43 5.90
CA TYR A 138 17.65 -12.65 6.30
C TYR A 138 17.90 -12.54 7.80
N ASN A 139 16.95 -12.06 8.60
CA ASN A 139 17.18 -11.87 10.03
C ASN A 139 15.89 -11.99 10.83
N ALA A 140 15.76 -13.07 11.63
CA ALA A 140 14.60 -13.30 12.49
C ALA A 140 14.41 -12.18 13.55
N ASP A 141 15.47 -11.44 13.87
CA ASP A 141 15.47 -10.36 14.86
C ASP A 141 14.97 -9.01 14.30
N MET A 142 14.77 -8.92 12.99
CA MET A 142 14.25 -7.72 12.32
C MET A 142 12.86 -7.96 11.69
N SER A 143 11.96 -8.59 12.46
CA SER A 143 10.58 -8.79 12.04
C SER A 143 9.89 -7.43 11.80
N PHE A 144 9.05 -7.37 10.77
CA PHE A 144 8.23 -6.20 10.52
C PHE A 144 7.29 -5.93 11.71
N ASP A 145 7.36 -4.71 12.23
CA ASP A 145 6.48 -4.17 13.26
C ASP A 145 5.68 -3.00 12.67
N TRP A 146 4.38 -3.17 12.53
CA TRP A 146 3.50 -2.14 11.98
C TRP A 146 3.42 -0.86 12.85
N SER A 147 3.66 -0.99 14.16
CA SER A 147 3.66 0.13 15.11
C SER A 147 4.98 0.91 15.12
N ASN A 148 6.04 0.31 14.56
CA ASN A 148 7.26 1.06 14.27
C ASN A 148 7.01 1.96 13.05
N TRP A 149 7.01 3.27 13.27
CA TRP A 149 6.69 4.24 12.25
C TRP A 149 7.63 4.18 11.02
N GLN A 150 8.89 3.80 11.19
CA GLN A 150 9.85 3.63 10.08
C GLN A 150 9.50 2.41 9.22
N HIS A 151 9.17 1.27 9.86
CA HIS A 151 8.75 0.07 9.15
C HIS A 151 7.46 0.30 8.37
N ASN A 152 6.48 0.93 9.02
CA ASN A 152 5.19 1.26 8.41
C ASN A 152 5.37 2.22 7.23
N SER A 153 6.17 3.28 7.40
CA SER A 153 6.48 4.24 6.33
C SER A 153 7.21 3.60 5.17
N TRP A 154 8.20 2.74 5.44
CA TRP A 154 8.95 2.03 4.40
C TRP A 154 8.02 1.24 3.49
N VAL A 155 7.18 0.39 4.08
CA VAL A 155 6.24 -0.46 3.34
C VAL A 155 5.25 0.39 2.56
N ALA A 156 4.68 1.42 3.18
CA ALA A 156 3.71 2.31 2.53
C ALA A 156 4.31 3.08 1.35
N ILE A 157 5.52 3.64 1.50
CA ILE A 157 6.17 4.42 0.43
C ILE A 157 6.51 3.53 -0.76
N HIS A 158 6.97 2.29 -0.53
CA HIS A 158 7.23 1.34 -1.60
C HIS A 158 5.93 0.93 -2.32
N LEU A 159 4.85 0.67 -1.58
CA LEU A 159 3.53 0.43 -2.16
C LEU A 159 3.07 1.62 -3.03
N ILE A 160 3.17 2.85 -2.51
CA ILE A 160 2.80 4.07 -3.25
C ILE A 160 3.65 4.21 -4.52
N ASN A 161 4.95 3.94 -4.45
CA ASN A 161 5.85 3.99 -5.59
C ASN A 161 5.51 2.96 -6.68
N ASP A 162 5.12 1.76 -6.30
CA ASP A 162 4.72 0.74 -7.26
C ASP A 162 3.37 1.08 -7.89
N LEU A 163 2.39 1.53 -7.11
CA LEU A 163 1.12 2.05 -7.64
C LEU A 163 1.35 3.24 -8.59
N TYR A 164 2.27 4.15 -8.26
CA TYR A 164 2.61 5.29 -9.10
C TYR A 164 3.18 4.85 -10.45
N LYS A 165 4.03 3.83 -10.46
CA LYS A 165 4.56 3.23 -11.70
C LYS A 165 3.50 2.46 -12.48
N ASP A 166 2.65 1.68 -11.80
CA ASP A 166 1.60 0.88 -12.41
C ASP A 166 0.55 1.75 -13.13
N PHE A 167 0.37 2.99 -12.67
CA PHE A 167 -0.50 3.98 -13.30
C PHE A 167 0.25 5.06 -14.09
N ASP A 168 1.44 4.76 -14.61
CA ASP A 168 2.23 5.64 -15.50
C ASP A 168 2.45 7.04 -14.93
N GLY A 169 2.62 7.17 -13.60
CA GLY A 169 2.84 8.44 -12.93
C GLY A 169 1.56 9.25 -12.67
N ASN A 170 0.39 8.66 -12.85
CA ASN A 170 -0.88 9.33 -12.60
C ASN A 170 -1.17 9.40 -11.10
N ILE A 171 -0.99 10.60 -10.51
CA ILE A 171 -1.17 10.87 -9.08
C ILE A 171 -2.59 10.52 -8.60
N GLU A 172 -3.63 10.91 -9.34
CA GLU A 172 -5.02 10.66 -8.93
C GLU A 172 -5.33 9.17 -8.86
N LYS A 173 -4.92 8.41 -9.90
CA LYS A 173 -5.10 6.96 -9.92
C LYS A 173 -4.30 6.28 -8.81
N THR A 174 -3.09 6.75 -8.53
CA THR A 174 -2.27 6.25 -7.43
C THR A 174 -2.95 6.44 -6.09
N ILE A 175 -3.49 7.64 -5.83
CA ILE A 175 -4.21 7.95 -4.59
C ILE A 175 -5.46 7.07 -4.45
N MET A 176 -6.25 6.94 -5.51
CA MET A 176 -7.44 6.08 -5.51
C MET A 176 -7.08 4.61 -5.30
N ALA A 177 -6.01 4.14 -5.92
CA ALA A 177 -5.55 2.76 -5.78
C ALA A 177 -4.99 2.46 -4.39
N TYR A 178 -4.37 3.42 -3.74
CA TYR A 178 -3.96 3.29 -2.34
C TYR A 178 -5.15 3.04 -1.42
N ASN A 179 -6.24 3.77 -1.62
CA ASN A 179 -7.44 3.67 -0.78
C ASN A 179 -8.35 2.47 -1.13
N ALA A 180 -8.65 2.25 -2.43
CA ALA A 180 -9.62 1.24 -2.87
C ALA A 180 -9.00 -0.01 -3.51
N GLY A 181 -7.68 -0.05 -3.65
CA GLY A 181 -6.98 -1.09 -4.41
C GLY A 181 -6.91 -0.82 -5.92
N ALA A 182 -5.84 -1.28 -6.55
CA ALA A 182 -5.59 -1.09 -7.98
C ALA A 182 -6.72 -1.67 -8.86
N SER A 183 -7.29 -2.81 -8.47
CA SER A 183 -8.38 -3.46 -9.22
C SER A 183 -9.62 -2.58 -9.36
N ALA A 184 -9.99 -1.80 -8.33
CA ALA A 184 -11.12 -0.88 -8.38
C ALA A 184 -10.88 0.23 -9.42
N VAL A 185 -9.65 0.75 -9.48
CA VAL A 185 -9.26 1.81 -10.42
C VAL A 185 -9.22 1.27 -11.86
N ILE A 186 -8.65 0.09 -12.07
CA ILE A 186 -8.55 -0.55 -13.39
C ILE A 186 -9.95 -0.87 -13.96
N SER A 187 -10.85 -1.38 -13.11
CA SER A 187 -12.22 -1.73 -13.54
C SER A 187 -13.14 -0.52 -13.67
N GLY A 188 -12.74 0.65 -13.19
CA GLY A 188 -13.57 1.84 -13.13
C GLY A 188 -14.66 1.81 -12.03
N ASN A 189 -14.69 0.78 -11.20
CA ASN A 189 -15.64 0.63 -10.10
C ASN A 189 -15.14 1.33 -8.83
N ILE A 190 -15.04 2.66 -8.89
CA ILE A 190 -14.47 3.45 -7.81
C ILE A 190 -15.57 3.88 -6.85
N PRO A 191 -15.51 3.49 -5.55
CA PRO A 191 -16.46 3.95 -4.54
C PRO A 191 -16.45 5.48 -4.39
N LYS A 192 -17.61 6.08 -4.11
CA LYS A 192 -17.70 7.52 -3.88
C LYS A 192 -16.78 8.02 -2.76
N ILE A 193 -16.67 7.24 -1.68
CA ILE A 193 -15.77 7.57 -0.57
C ILE A 193 -14.30 7.67 -1.01
N THR A 194 -13.89 6.88 -2.01
CA THR A 194 -12.54 6.94 -2.59
C THR A 194 -12.33 8.21 -3.43
N LEU A 195 -13.37 8.71 -4.10
CA LEU A 195 -13.30 10.00 -4.79
C LEU A 195 -13.15 11.15 -3.80
N ASP A 196 -13.93 11.13 -2.71
CA ASP A 196 -13.81 12.12 -1.63
C ASP A 196 -12.42 12.06 -0.94
N TYR A 197 -11.87 10.87 -0.79
CA TYR A 197 -10.51 10.64 -0.29
C TYR A 197 -9.47 11.23 -1.23
N ARG A 198 -9.55 10.92 -2.52
CA ARG A 198 -8.66 11.47 -3.55
C ARG A 198 -8.62 12.99 -3.50
N ASP A 199 -9.78 13.64 -3.44
CA ASP A 199 -9.87 15.11 -3.47
C ASP A 199 -9.17 15.72 -2.24
N LYS A 200 -9.33 15.12 -1.06
CA LYS A 200 -8.62 15.54 0.16
C LYS A 200 -7.11 15.40 0.05
N VAL A 201 -6.64 14.25 -0.48
CA VAL A 201 -5.19 14.02 -0.67
C VAL A 201 -4.62 14.97 -1.73
N LEU A 202 -5.34 15.24 -2.82
CA LEU A 202 -4.92 16.21 -3.83
C LEU A 202 -4.81 17.62 -3.26
N ASN A 203 -5.73 18.03 -2.38
CA ASN A 203 -5.63 19.32 -1.68
C ASN A 203 -4.36 19.40 -0.81
N ASN A 204 -4.06 18.34 -0.06
CA ASN A 204 -2.80 18.25 0.70
C ASN A 204 -1.57 18.30 -0.24
N TYR A 205 -1.60 17.54 -1.34
CA TYR A 205 -0.51 17.51 -2.31
C TYR A 205 -0.25 18.89 -2.93
N THR A 206 -1.31 19.61 -3.28
CA THR A 206 -1.23 20.97 -3.83
C THR A 206 -0.64 21.94 -2.81
N LEU A 207 -1.10 21.87 -1.55
CA LEU A 207 -0.55 22.66 -0.45
C LEU A 207 0.95 22.44 -0.29
N LEU A 208 1.39 21.18 -0.21
CA LEU A 208 2.79 20.81 -0.06
C LEU A 208 3.65 21.25 -1.25
N SER A 209 3.07 21.33 -2.45
CA SER A 209 3.78 21.75 -3.67
C SER A 209 3.93 23.28 -3.76
N SER A 210 3.27 24.01 -2.89
CA SER A 210 3.35 25.51 -2.81
C SER A 210 4.33 26.00 -1.73
N LEU A 211 4.88 25.11 -0.91
CA LEU A 211 5.89 25.39 0.11
C LEU A 211 7.30 25.38 -0.48
#